data_bca8a505dddb1911a007226e7a8f11ec
#
_entry.id   bca8a505dddb1911a007226e7a8f11ec
#
_cell.length_a   1.000
_cell.length_b   1.000
_cell.length_c   1.000
_cell.angle_alpha   90.00
_cell.angle_beta   90.00
_cell.angle_gamma   90.00
#
_symmetry.space_group_name_H-M   'P 1'
#
loop_
_entity.id
_entity.type
_entity.pdbx_description
1 polymer ?
#
loop_
_entity_poly.entity_id
_entity_poly.type
_entity_poly.pdbx_seq_one_letter_code
_entity_poly.pdbx_strand_id
1 'polypeptide(L)'
;KKKFIGQNWYIGETLHSGIGQGYFQSTPIQLCLMTAQLANGGFEIKPRIIFDKNNNYLKDYINHKNKYPNEPLPADLLVKNLNLKPLFDNQKNINIVKDAMFSSSNEPGGTSYRHRIENPKFTFAGKTGSSQIKRFTEAQREAEVKQVDLKYKDRDHALFIAFAPYKDPKYAISVVVEHGGSGGSAAAP
;
A
#
# COMPACT_ATOMS: atom_id res chain seq x y z
N LYS A 1 -7.19 -20.79 -7.49
CA LYS A 1 -8.35 -20.88 -8.39
C LYS A 1 -8.83 -22.32 -8.56
N LYS A 2 -7.97 -23.27 -8.96
CA LYS A 2 -8.36 -24.69 -9.16
C LYS A 2 -9.05 -25.29 -7.92
N LYS A 3 -8.56 -24.98 -6.71
CA LYS A 3 -9.11 -25.47 -5.45
C LYS A 3 -10.54 -24.97 -5.16
N PHE A 4 -10.87 -23.74 -5.58
CA PHE A 4 -12.14 -23.10 -5.22
C PHE A 4 -13.16 -23.06 -6.37
N ILE A 5 -12.70 -23.03 -7.62
CA ILE A 5 -13.56 -22.84 -8.80
C ILE A 5 -13.49 -24.05 -9.75
N GLY A 6 -12.57 -25.00 -9.52
CA GLY A 6 -12.36 -26.17 -10.38
C GLY A 6 -11.69 -25.89 -11.73
N GLN A 7 -11.35 -24.64 -12.01
CA GLN A 7 -10.74 -24.21 -13.28
C GLN A 7 -9.24 -23.97 -13.16
N ASN A 8 -8.51 -24.21 -14.22
CA ASN A 8 -7.09 -23.88 -14.28
C ASN A 8 -6.86 -22.37 -14.34
N TRP A 9 -5.63 -21.98 -14.02
CA TRP A 9 -5.19 -20.60 -14.18
C TRP A 9 -4.85 -20.31 -15.64
N TYR A 10 -5.31 -19.18 -16.18
CA TYR A 10 -5.04 -18.72 -17.53
C TYR A 10 -4.17 -17.46 -17.53
N ILE A 11 -3.45 -17.20 -18.62
CA ILE A 11 -2.55 -16.05 -18.73
C ILE A 11 -3.25 -14.70 -18.54
N GLY A 12 -4.50 -14.56 -18.98
CA GLY A 12 -5.32 -13.37 -18.77
C GLY A 12 -5.55 -13.05 -17.30
N GLU A 13 -5.57 -14.08 -16.43
CA GLU A 13 -5.71 -13.89 -14.98
C GLU A 13 -4.43 -13.36 -14.36
N THR A 14 -3.27 -13.69 -14.92
CA THR A 14 -2.00 -13.08 -14.51
C THR A 14 -1.97 -11.59 -14.82
N LEU A 15 -2.48 -11.19 -16.00
CA LEU A 15 -2.59 -9.78 -16.36
C LEU A 15 -3.55 -9.02 -15.45
N HIS A 16 -4.73 -9.58 -15.19
CA HIS A 16 -5.69 -8.98 -14.25
C HIS A 16 -5.10 -8.86 -12.84
N SER A 17 -4.40 -9.88 -12.38
CA SER A 17 -3.73 -9.87 -11.08
C SER A 17 -2.66 -8.77 -10.99
N GLY A 18 -1.92 -8.55 -12.08
CA GLY A 18 -0.88 -7.51 -12.17
C GLY A 18 -1.42 -6.08 -11.97
N ILE A 19 -2.69 -5.84 -12.27
CA ILE A 19 -3.37 -4.56 -12.03
C ILE A 19 -4.25 -4.56 -10.77
N GLY A 20 -4.11 -5.58 -9.91
CA GLY A 20 -4.84 -5.70 -8.65
C GLY A 20 -6.31 -6.11 -8.82
N GLN A 21 -6.67 -6.71 -9.96
CA GLN A 21 -8.01 -7.21 -10.23
C GLN A 21 -8.06 -8.75 -10.25
N GLY A 22 -9.26 -9.31 -10.42
CA GLY A 22 -9.48 -10.75 -10.50
C GLY A 22 -9.86 -11.37 -9.16
N TYR A 23 -9.22 -12.49 -8.81
CA TYR A 23 -9.60 -13.30 -7.64
C TYR A 23 -8.92 -12.90 -6.33
N PHE A 24 -8.09 -11.86 -6.35
CA PHE A 24 -7.43 -11.40 -5.14
C PHE A 24 -8.38 -10.63 -4.26
N GLN A 25 -8.47 -11.07 -3.01
CA GLN A 25 -9.19 -10.37 -1.94
C GLN A 25 -8.20 -10.10 -0.82
N SER A 26 -8.25 -8.91 -0.27
CA SER A 26 -7.43 -8.54 0.88
C SER A 26 -8.22 -7.67 1.85
N THR A 27 -7.92 -7.82 3.12
CA THR A 27 -8.46 -6.95 4.16
C THR A 27 -7.64 -5.65 4.24
N PRO A 28 -8.19 -4.56 4.80
CA PRO A 28 -7.44 -3.32 5.01
C PRO A 28 -6.15 -3.53 5.82
N ILE A 29 -6.15 -4.42 6.81
CA ILE A 29 -4.95 -4.72 7.58
C ILE A 29 -3.88 -5.45 6.77
N GLN A 30 -4.27 -6.32 5.83
CA GLN A 30 -3.33 -6.98 4.92
C GLN A 30 -2.70 -5.97 3.95
N LEU A 31 -3.47 -5.00 3.45
CA LEU A 31 -2.96 -3.91 2.62
C LEU A 31 -1.99 -3.01 3.42
N CYS A 32 -2.34 -2.68 4.65
CA CYS A 32 -1.46 -1.92 5.54
C CYS A 32 -0.15 -2.68 5.83
N LEU A 33 -0.25 -3.98 6.11
CA LEU A 33 0.92 -4.84 6.34
C LEU A 33 1.82 -4.93 5.11
N MET A 34 1.25 -5.13 3.92
CA MET A 34 1.99 -5.11 2.66
C MET A 34 2.70 -3.76 2.47
N THR A 35 2.02 -2.66 2.73
CA THR A 35 2.58 -1.31 2.63
C THR A 35 3.75 -1.11 3.60
N ALA A 36 3.62 -1.57 4.84
CA ALA A 36 4.70 -1.53 5.83
C ALA A 36 5.91 -2.38 5.42
N GLN A 37 5.66 -3.55 4.83
CA GLN A 37 6.71 -4.44 4.32
C GLN A 37 7.43 -3.85 3.09
N LEU A 38 6.72 -3.16 2.20
CA LEU A 38 7.35 -2.40 1.12
C LEU A 38 8.20 -1.26 1.68
N ALA A 39 7.66 -0.52 2.63
CA ALA A 39 8.32 0.62 3.25
C ALA A 39 9.64 0.24 3.93
N ASN A 40 9.68 -0.90 4.63
CA ASN A 40 10.87 -1.38 5.34
C ASN A 40 11.92 -2.04 4.44
N GLY A 41 11.72 -2.08 3.13
CA GLY A 41 12.65 -2.71 2.19
C GLY A 41 12.34 -4.17 1.86
N GLY A 42 11.12 -4.65 2.08
CA GLY A 42 10.67 -5.99 1.69
C GLY A 42 10.94 -7.08 2.72
N PHE A 43 11.08 -6.72 3.98
CA PHE A 43 11.24 -7.70 5.06
C PHE A 43 9.92 -8.04 5.73
N GLU A 44 9.82 -9.28 6.21
CA GLU A 44 8.64 -9.76 6.93
C GLU A 44 8.37 -8.92 8.19
N ILE A 45 7.12 -8.52 8.38
CA ILE A 45 6.62 -7.90 9.61
C ILE A 45 5.54 -8.80 10.18
N LYS A 46 5.61 -9.04 11.48
CA LYS A 46 4.53 -9.67 12.25
C LYS A 46 3.77 -8.58 12.98
N PRO A 47 2.54 -8.23 12.55
CA PRO A 47 1.77 -7.16 13.19
C PRO A 47 1.43 -7.54 14.63
N ARG A 48 1.44 -6.54 15.51
CA ARG A 48 1.14 -6.70 16.93
C ARG A 48 0.13 -5.64 17.35
N ILE A 49 -0.84 -6.04 18.16
CA ILE A 49 -1.83 -5.14 18.75
C ILE A 49 -1.37 -4.66 20.14
N ILE A 50 -0.61 -5.52 20.83
CA ILE A 50 -0.13 -5.23 22.19
C ILE A 50 1.32 -4.78 22.12
N PHE A 51 1.61 -3.65 22.77
CA PHE A 51 2.95 -3.15 22.95
C PHE A 51 3.67 -3.95 24.04
N ASP A 52 4.71 -4.69 23.67
CA ASP A 52 5.56 -5.41 24.61
C ASP A 52 6.79 -4.55 24.99
N LYS A 53 6.76 -4.00 26.20
CA LYS A 53 7.87 -3.20 26.75
C LYS A 53 9.17 -3.99 26.95
N ASN A 54 9.10 -5.32 26.99
CA ASN A 54 10.26 -6.19 27.16
C ASN A 54 10.88 -6.63 25.83
N ASN A 55 10.34 -6.19 24.72
CA ASN A 55 10.87 -6.50 23.41
C ASN A 55 12.24 -5.81 23.21
N ASN A 56 13.29 -6.61 23.10
CA ASN A 56 14.67 -6.12 22.92
C ASN A 56 14.81 -5.21 21.69
N TYR A 57 14.10 -5.51 20.59
CA TYR A 57 14.09 -4.66 19.40
C TYR A 57 13.62 -3.22 19.69
N LEU A 58 12.56 -3.06 20.46
CA LEU A 58 12.09 -1.73 20.86
C LEU A 58 13.10 -1.00 21.71
N LYS A 59 13.80 -1.71 22.60
CA LYS A 59 14.89 -1.12 23.39
C LYS A 59 16.03 -0.67 22.48
N ASP A 60 16.45 -1.50 21.55
CA ASP A 60 17.53 -1.18 20.60
C ASP A 60 17.13 -0.05 19.66
N TYR A 61 15.90 -0.04 19.18
CA TYR A 61 15.32 1.06 18.39
C TYR A 61 15.32 2.37 19.18
N ILE A 62 14.80 2.36 20.42
CA ILE A 62 14.74 3.55 21.27
C ILE A 62 16.15 4.04 21.59
N ASN A 63 17.07 3.14 21.93
CA ASN A 63 18.46 3.47 22.23
C ASN A 63 19.15 4.10 21.02
N HIS A 64 18.97 3.51 19.83
CA HIS A 64 19.52 4.07 18.60
C HIS A 64 18.94 5.45 18.31
N LYS A 65 17.63 5.63 18.39
CA LYS A 65 16.98 6.92 18.12
C LYS A 65 17.30 7.99 19.17
N ASN A 66 17.51 7.61 20.42
CA ASN A 66 17.98 8.54 21.44
C ASN A 66 19.41 9.03 21.18
N LYS A 67 20.27 8.15 20.65
CA LYS A 67 21.66 8.48 20.35
C LYS A 67 21.82 9.21 19.01
N TYR A 68 20.99 8.86 18.03
CA TYR A 68 21.05 9.37 16.67
C TYR A 68 19.63 9.76 16.17
N PRO A 69 19.04 10.86 16.67
CA PRO A 69 17.64 11.19 16.43
C PRO A 69 17.29 11.44 14.96
N ASN A 70 18.26 11.90 14.17
CA ASN A 70 18.08 12.27 12.76
C ASN A 70 18.60 11.23 11.77
N GLU A 71 19.22 10.15 12.24
CA GLU A 71 19.75 9.13 11.36
C GLU A 71 18.73 8.00 11.11
N PRO A 72 18.67 7.46 9.89
CA PRO A 72 17.90 6.26 9.62
C PRO A 72 18.47 5.08 10.41
N LEU A 73 17.62 4.12 10.77
CA LEU A 73 18.09 2.88 11.39
C LEU A 73 19.01 2.15 10.42
N PRO A 74 20.22 1.75 10.87
CA PRO A 74 21.08 0.93 10.07
C PRO A 74 20.39 -0.36 9.64
N ALA A 75 20.49 -0.71 8.35
CA ALA A 75 19.85 -1.90 7.80
C ALA A 75 20.25 -3.19 8.51
N ASP A 76 21.49 -3.25 9.04
CA ASP A 76 22.00 -4.36 9.81
C ASP A 76 21.35 -4.48 11.20
N LEU A 77 20.96 -3.37 11.83
CA LEU A 77 20.18 -3.39 13.06
C LEU A 77 18.75 -3.93 12.81
N LEU A 78 18.17 -3.57 11.67
CA LEU A 78 16.87 -4.11 11.25
C LEU A 78 16.94 -5.62 10.97
N VAL A 79 17.97 -6.06 10.27
CA VAL A 79 18.11 -7.46 9.82
C VAL A 79 18.64 -8.39 10.92
N LYS A 80 19.69 -7.99 11.63
CA LYS A 80 20.37 -8.85 12.64
C LYS A 80 19.55 -9.05 13.91
N ASN A 81 18.92 -7.98 14.42
CA ASN A 81 18.22 -8.06 15.70
C ASN A 81 16.81 -8.62 15.60
N LEU A 82 16.19 -8.62 14.41
CA LEU A 82 14.82 -9.10 14.20
C LEU A 82 14.76 -10.47 13.56
N ASN A 83 15.88 -10.99 13.05
CA ASN A 83 15.87 -12.22 12.25
C ASN A 83 14.80 -12.15 11.14
N LEU A 84 14.67 -10.95 10.51
CA LEU A 84 13.63 -10.68 9.53
C LEU A 84 13.90 -11.46 8.25
N LYS A 85 12.91 -12.20 7.82
CA LYS A 85 12.96 -12.95 6.57
C LYS A 85 12.72 -11.98 5.40
N PRO A 86 13.62 -11.93 4.39
CA PRO A 86 13.31 -11.22 3.16
C PRO A 86 12.16 -11.90 2.43
N LEU A 87 11.20 -11.10 1.96
CA LEU A 87 10.00 -11.60 1.24
C LEU A 87 10.23 -11.63 -0.26
N PHE A 88 11.26 -10.95 -0.74
CA PHE A 88 11.55 -10.78 -2.17
C PHE A 88 13.02 -11.05 -2.44
N ASP A 89 13.30 -11.77 -3.50
CA ASP A 89 14.66 -12.14 -3.91
C ASP A 89 15.43 -10.95 -4.49
N ASN A 90 14.71 -9.97 -5.07
CA ASN A 90 15.33 -8.83 -5.75
C ASN A 90 14.92 -7.50 -5.14
N GLN A 91 15.83 -6.90 -4.38
CA GLN A 91 15.67 -5.60 -3.74
C GLN A 91 15.47 -4.44 -4.73
N LYS A 92 15.96 -4.56 -5.96
CA LYS A 92 15.73 -3.54 -6.99
C LYS A 92 14.25 -3.37 -7.29
N ASN A 93 13.48 -4.46 -7.29
CA ASN A 93 12.04 -4.41 -7.53
C ASN A 93 11.30 -3.64 -6.43
N ILE A 94 11.74 -3.81 -5.17
CA ILE A 94 11.16 -3.07 -4.04
C ILE A 94 11.41 -1.57 -4.19
N ASN A 95 12.62 -1.17 -4.55
CA ASN A 95 12.95 0.24 -4.75
C ASN A 95 12.15 0.84 -5.91
N ILE A 96 12.01 0.13 -7.04
CA ILE A 96 11.18 0.57 -8.18
C ILE A 96 9.73 0.82 -7.72
N VAL A 97 9.15 -0.09 -6.93
CA VAL A 97 7.79 0.07 -6.42
C VAL A 97 7.68 1.27 -5.47
N LYS A 98 8.65 1.43 -4.56
CA LYS A 98 8.69 2.59 -3.64
C LYS A 98 8.80 3.91 -4.40
N ASP A 99 9.67 3.98 -5.39
CA ASP A 99 9.85 5.17 -6.23
C ASP A 99 8.58 5.47 -7.05
N ALA A 100 7.93 4.46 -7.60
CA ALA A 100 6.66 4.60 -8.30
C ALA A 100 5.53 5.10 -7.37
N MET A 101 5.48 4.62 -6.13
CA MET A 101 4.55 5.14 -5.12
C MET A 101 4.86 6.59 -4.75
N PHE A 102 6.15 6.96 -4.68
CA PHE A 102 6.55 8.34 -4.46
C PHE A 102 6.09 9.24 -5.62
N SER A 103 6.39 8.86 -6.86
CA SER A 103 5.99 9.61 -8.07
C SER A 103 4.47 9.78 -8.16
N SER A 104 3.70 8.73 -7.83
CA SER A 104 2.23 8.78 -7.79
C SER A 104 1.69 9.85 -6.85
N SER A 105 2.42 10.19 -5.79
CA SER A 105 1.96 11.15 -4.76
C SER A 105 2.62 12.52 -4.88
N ASN A 106 3.83 12.63 -5.47
CA ASN A 106 4.64 13.84 -5.38
C ASN A 106 4.99 14.45 -6.75
N GLU A 107 4.75 13.75 -7.85
CA GLU A 107 5.06 14.26 -9.19
C GLU A 107 3.79 14.68 -9.93
N PRO A 108 3.88 15.72 -10.79
CA PRO A 108 2.76 16.15 -11.63
C PRO A 108 2.21 14.99 -12.48
N GLY A 109 0.90 14.82 -12.48
CA GLY A 109 0.22 13.71 -13.16
C GLY A 109 0.01 12.47 -12.27
N GLY A 110 0.59 12.41 -11.09
CA GLY A 110 0.34 11.38 -10.10
C GLY A 110 -1.11 11.41 -9.59
N THR A 111 -1.69 10.23 -9.37
CA THR A 111 -3.12 10.10 -9.01
C THR A 111 -3.48 10.67 -7.64
N SER A 112 -2.51 10.85 -6.77
CA SER A 112 -2.65 11.50 -5.44
C SER A 112 -1.84 12.79 -5.30
N TYR A 113 -1.28 13.32 -6.39
CA TYR A 113 -0.46 14.53 -6.38
C TYR A 113 -1.13 15.74 -5.72
N ARG A 114 -2.44 15.89 -5.90
CA ARG A 114 -3.21 17.00 -5.30
C ARG A 114 -3.22 17.00 -3.78
N HIS A 115 -2.97 15.85 -3.17
CA HIS A 115 -2.99 15.63 -1.72
C HIS A 115 -1.59 15.48 -1.12
N ARG A 116 -0.55 15.83 -1.89
CA ARG A 116 0.83 15.77 -1.40
C ARG A 116 1.05 16.72 -0.22
N ILE A 117 1.94 16.32 0.65
CA ILE A 117 2.42 17.18 1.72
C ILE A 117 3.66 17.93 1.22
N GLU A 118 3.59 19.25 1.19
CA GLU A 118 4.68 20.08 0.64
C GLU A 118 5.92 20.14 1.54
N ASN A 119 5.74 19.88 2.85
CA ASN A 119 6.87 19.83 3.78
C ASN A 119 7.74 18.58 3.52
N PRO A 120 9.02 18.74 3.14
CA PRO A 120 9.90 17.61 2.78
C PRO A 120 10.12 16.60 3.92
N LYS A 121 9.94 17.02 5.18
CA LYS A 121 10.08 16.13 6.34
C LYS A 121 8.96 15.12 6.45
N PHE A 122 7.80 15.43 5.88
CA PHE A 122 6.58 14.61 5.97
C PHE A 122 6.15 14.04 4.61
N THR A 123 7.01 14.14 3.60
CA THR A 123 6.74 13.56 2.29
C THR A 123 6.40 12.08 2.41
N PHE A 124 5.30 11.68 1.83
CA PHE A 124 4.84 10.29 1.83
C PHE A 124 4.91 9.67 0.42
N ALA A 125 4.90 8.37 0.36
CA ALA A 125 4.70 7.61 -0.86
C ALA A 125 3.40 6.81 -0.76
N GLY A 126 2.53 6.93 -1.76
CA GLY A 126 1.21 6.31 -1.71
C GLY A 126 0.70 5.85 -3.07
N LYS A 127 -0.36 5.06 -3.04
CA LYS A 127 -1.04 4.57 -4.22
C LYS A 127 -2.54 4.52 -4.01
N THR A 128 -3.26 5.14 -4.92
CA THR A 128 -4.73 5.05 -5.00
C THR A 128 -5.17 3.74 -5.60
N GLY A 129 -6.34 3.26 -5.21
CA GLY A 129 -6.99 2.11 -5.78
C GLY A 129 -8.50 2.30 -5.82
N SER A 130 -9.16 1.51 -6.66
CA SER A 130 -10.63 1.39 -6.67
C SER A 130 -10.99 -0.08 -6.77
N SER A 131 -11.82 -0.55 -5.85
CA SER A 131 -12.31 -1.92 -5.85
C SER A 131 -13.68 -1.97 -6.48
N GLN A 132 -13.76 -2.58 -7.66
CA GLN A 132 -14.96 -2.63 -8.44
C GLN A 132 -16.03 -3.52 -7.77
N ILE A 133 -17.20 -2.95 -7.51
CA ILE A 133 -18.35 -3.66 -6.95
C ILE A 133 -19.25 -4.23 -8.05
N LYS A 134 -19.48 -3.44 -9.08
CA LYS A 134 -20.40 -3.78 -10.16
C LYS A 134 -19.68 -3.81 -11.50
N ARG A 135 -19.91 -4.86 -12.26
CA ARG A 135 -19.43 -4.94 -13.62
C ARG A 135 -20.26 -4.00 -14.50
N PHE A 136 -19.62 -3.06 -15.18
CA PHE A 136 -20.26 -2.25 -16.21
C PHE A 136 -20.59 -3.09 -17.43
N THR A 137 -21.78 -2.89 -17.97
CA THR A 137 -22.17 -3.41 -19.29
C THR A 137 -21.39 -2.65 -20.37
N GLU A 138 -21.33 -3.21 -21.58
CA GLU A 138 -20.67 -2.58 -22.72
C GLU A 138 -21.27 -1.19 -23.01
N ALA A 139 -22.58 -1.09 -23.06
CA ALA A 139 -23.29 0.18 -23.23
C ALA A 139 -22.97 1.22 -22.13
N GLN A 140 -22.78 0.80 -20.89
CA GLN A 140 -22.39 1.72 -19.80
C GLN A 140 -20.94 2.20 -19.92
N ARG A 141 -20.05 1.38 -20.49
CA ARG A 141 -18.67 1.78 -20.77
C ARG A 141 -18.62 2.76 -21.96
N GLU A 142 -19.35 2.48 -23.02
CA GLU A 142 -19.48 3.37 -24.18
C GLU A 142 -20.09 4.72 -23.81
N ALA A 143 -21.04 4.73 -22.88
CA ALA A 143 -21.65 5.95 -22.33
C ALA A 143 -20.78 6.68 -21.30
N GLU A 144 -19.56 6.19 -21.01
CA GLU A 144 -18.61 6.77 -20.04
C GLU A 144 -19.27 7.13 -18.68
N VAL A 145 -20.15 6.24 -18.18
CA VAL A 145 -20.90 6.46 -16.93
C VAL A 145 -19.92 6.71 -15.78
N LYS A 146 -20.04 7.86 -15.12
CA LYS A 146 -19.16 8.24 -14.00
C LYS A 146 -19.65 7.62 -12.70
N GLN A 147 -18.74 7.37 -11.77
CA GLN A 147 -19.06 6.80 -10.45
C GLN A 147 -20.09 7.64 -9.68
N VAL A 148 -20.09 8.98 -9.85
CA VAL A 148 -21.02 9.89 -9.19
C VAL A 148 -22.46 9.73 -9.70
N ASP A 149 -22.65 9.25 -10.92
CA ASP A 149 -23.96 9.04 -11.55
C ASP A 149 -24.60 7.71 -11.13
N LEU A 150 -23.82 6.84 -10.48
CA LEU A 150 -24.30 5.57 -9.96
C LEU A 150 -25.03 5.77 -8.62
N LYS A 151 -25.98 4.87 -8.34
CA LYS A 151 -26.53 4.75 -6.99
C LYS A 151 -25.41 4.47 -6.01
N TYR A 152 -25.47 5.04 -4.82
CA TYR A 152 -24.41 4.92 -3.80
C TYR A 152 -23.90 3.47 -3.63
N LYS A 153 -24.82 2.51 -3.48
CA LYS A 153 -24.49 1.09 -3.31
C LYS A 153 -23.80 0.41 -4.50
N ASP A 154 -23.87 1.02 -5.68
CA ASP A 154 -23.30 0.49 -6.92
C ASP A 154 -21.93 1.12 -7.24
N ARG A 155 -21.50 2.12 -6.45
CA ARG A 155 -20.19 2.78 -6.61
C ARG A 155 -19.08 1.89 -6.11
N ASP A 156 -17.93 1.98 -6.75
CA ASP A 156 -16.72 1.26 -6.34
C ASP A 156 -16.24 1.70 -4.95
N HIS A 157 -15.55 0.84 -4.23
CA HIS A 157 -14.84 1.24 -3.02
C HIS A 157 -13.58 2.01 -3.38
N ALA A 158 -13.36 3.13 -2.72
CA ALA A 158 -12.15 3.93 -2.86
C ALA A 158 -11.09 3.43 -1.87
N LEU A 159 -9.86 3.24 -2.35
CA LEU A 159 -8.75 2.76 -1.55
C LEU A 159 -7.55 3.69 -1.66
N PHE A 160 -6.79 3.78 -0.59
CA PHE A 160 -5.50 4.43 -0.57
C PHE A 160 -4.56 3.71 0.39
N ILE A 161 -3.33 3.49 -0.04
CA ILE A 161 -2.26 3.00 0.81
C ILE A 161 -1.11 3.98 0.76
N ALA A 162 -0.45 4.21 1.89
CA ALA A 162 0.72 5.07 1.94
C ALA A 162 1.66 4.70 3.08
N PHE A 163 2.90 5.14 2.96
CA PHE A 163 3.85 5.14 4.06
C PHE A 163 4.58 6.48 4.15
N ALA A 164 4.96 6.87 5.34
CA ALA A 164 5.61 8.14 5.62
C ALA A 164 6.58 8.04 6.82
N PRO A 165 7.63 8.92 6.87
CA PRO A 165 8.18 9.68 5.76
C PRO A 165 8.80 8.78 4.68
N TYR A 166 8.88 9.23 3.44
CA TYR A 166 9.41 8.40 2.33
C TYR A 166 10.84 7.91 2.58
N LYS A 167 11.73 8.79 3.03
CA LYS A 167 13.15 8.48 3.25
C LYS A 167 13.42 7.64 4.50
N ASP A 168 12.62 7.80 5.55
CA ASP A 168 12.75 7.07 6.83
C ASP A 168 11.35 6.64 7.29
N PRO A 169 10.76 5.61 6.68
CA PRO A 169 9.38 5.20 6.93
C PRO A 169 9.14 4.82 8.39
N LYS A 170 8.15 5.45 9.01
CA LYS A 170 7.74 5.20 10.40
C LYS A 170 6.30 4.73 10.51
N TYR A 171 5.50 5.10 9.53
CA TYR A 171 4.06 4.85 9.52
C TYR A 171 3.66 4.23 8.18
N ALA A 172 2.75 3.30 8.23
CA ALA A 172 2.04 2.78 7.07
C ALA A 172 0.54 2.86 7.33
N ILE A 173 -0.21 3.17 6.30
CA ILE A 173 -1.67 3.34 6.38
C ILE A 173 -2.35 2.63 5.21
N SER A 174 -3.54 2.14 5.47
CA SER A 174 -4.50 1.72 4.46
C SER A 174 -5.85 2.33 4.78
N VAL A 175 -6.41 3.03 3.82
CA VAL A 175 -7.72 3.68 3.92
C VAL A 175 -8.67 3.03 2.93
N VAL A 176 -9.86 2.69 3.40
CA VAL A 176 -10.96 2.18 2.57
C VAL A 176 -12.19 3.03 2.83
N VAL A 177 -12.72 3.62 1.77
CA VAL A 177 -13.99 4.36 1.82
C VAL A 177 -15.01 3.57 1.00
N GLU A 178 -15.92 2.91 1.70
CA GLU A 178 -16.97 2.12 1.05
C GLU A 178 -17.80 3.00 0.14
N HIS A 179 -18.01 2.54 -1.10
CA HIS A 179 -18.77 3.25 -2.13
C HIS A 179 -18.27 4.68 -2.44
N GLY A 180 -16.99 4.95 -2.14
CA GLY A 180 -16.38 6.27 -2.35
C GLY A 180 -16.09 6.59 -3.82
N GLY A 181 -16.19 5.64 -4.72
CA GLY A 181 -16.00 5.78 -6.16
C GLY A 181 -14.54 5.78 -6.58
N SER A 182 -13.76 6.75 -6.18
CA SER A 182 -12.36 6.89 -6.63
C SER A 182 -11.39 7.07 -5.45
N GLY A 183 -10.32 6.28 -5.45
CA GLY A 183 -9.27 6.38 -4.43
C GLY A 183 -8.62 7.76 -4.37
N GLY A 184 -8.43 8.42 -5.52
CA GLY A 184 -7.81 9.73 -5.60
C GLY A 184 -8.66 10.87 -5.05
N SER A 185 -9.99 10.73 -5.04
CA SER A 185 -10.90 11.80 -4.59
C SER A 185 -11.51 11.56 -3.21
N ALA A 186 -11.62 10.29 -2.76
CA ALA A 186 -12.32 9.97 -1.52
C ALA A 186 -11.42 9.34 -0.45
N ALA A 187 -10.33 8.66 -0.82
CA ALA A 187 -9.49 7.95 0.13
C ALA A 187 -8.11 8.59 0.33
N ALA A 188 -7.59 9.34 -0.66
CA ALA A 188 -6.30 10.01 -0.57
C ALA A 188 -6.32 11.36 0.18
N PRO A 189 -7.43 12.14 0.22
CA PRO A 189 -7.52 13.35 1.07
C PRO A 189 -7.40 13.03 2.59
#